data_671933ea264c73a843887f9d86d3ab9d
#
_entry.id   671933ea264c73a843887f9d86d3ab9d
#
_cell.length_a   1.000
_cell.length_b   1.000
_cell.length_c   1.000
_cell.angle_alpha   90.00
_cell.angle_beta   90.00
_cell.angle_gamma   90.00
#
_symmetry.space_group_name_H-M   'P 1'
#
loop_
_entity.id
_entity.type
_entity.pdbx_description
1 polymer ?
#
loop_
_entity_poly.entity_id
_entity_poly.type
_entity_poly.pdbx_seq_one_letter_code
_entity_poly.pdbx_strand_id
1 'polypeptide(L)'
;MNRIKHIAICAKDQEQAAQFYEQVMGLKRVTDKGDMTGSSIFLTDGFIALAIVPAREDAEQDVWLDHIGFIVDDSEGMFETLKQHQEVDVFTREPKPFYKVRALQGVDMDIASPDRGWPGIAAD
;
A
#
# COMPACT_ATOMS: atom_id res chain seq x y z
N MET A 1 14.46 3.79 10.90
CA MET A 1 13.40 2.88 11.39
C MET A 1 12.41 2.59 10.29
N ASN A 2 12.05 1.34 10.12
CA ASN A 2 11.01 0.97 9.15
C ASN A 2 9.65 1.41 9.68
N ARG A 3 8.79 1.89 8.78
CA ARG A 3 7.52 2.51 9.17
C ARG A 3 6.37 1.93 8.35
N ILE A 4 5.23 1.68 8.99
CA ILE A 4 3.98 1.39 8.28
C ILE A 4 3.46 2.73 7.76
N LYS A 5 3.34 2.86 6.44
CA LYS A 5 2.95 4.14 5.83
C LYS A 5 1.81 4.00 4.82
N HIS A 6 1.34 2.79 4.57
CA HIS A 6 0.36 2.56 3.53
C HIS A 6 -0.58 1.42 3.92
N ILE A 7 -1.86 1.62 3.69
CA ILE A 7 -2.91 0.61 3.86
C ILE A 7 -3.73 0.60 2.57
N ALA A 8 -3.97 -0.57 2.01
CA ALA A 8 -4.81 -0.70 0.83
C ALA A 8 -6.03 -1.55 1.14
N ILE A 9 -7.18 -1.05 0.76
CA ILE A 9 -8.46 -1.71 0.90
C ILE A 9 -9.03 -1.90 -0.51
N CYS A 10 -9.41 -3.13 -0.86
CA CYS A 10 -10.17 -3.39 -2.08
C CYS A 10 -11.64 -3.11 -1.82
N ALA A 11 -12.29 -2.46 -2.75
CA ALA A 11 -13.72 -2.17 -2.65
C ALA A 11 -14.37 -2.27 -4.03
N LYS A 12 -15.54 -2.89 -4.10
CA LYS A 12 -16.31 -2.94 -5.34
C LYS A 12 -16.83 -1.57 -5.74
N ASP A 13 -17.24 -0.77 -4.75
CA ASP A 13 -17.64 0.62 -4.96
C ASP A 13 -16.59 1.52 -4.31
N GLN A 14 -15.56 1.84 -5.08
CA GLN A 14 -14.45 2.66 -4.59
C GLN A 14 -14.89 4.03 -4.13
N GLU A 15 -15.79 4.66 -4.89
CA GLU A 15 -16.21 6.02 -4.58
C GLU A 15 -17.02 6.06 -3.28
N GLN A 16 -17.89 5.09 -3.06
CA GLN A 16 -18.64 5.00 -1.82
C GLN A 16 -17.70 4.85 -0.62
N ALA A 17 -16.70 3.98 -0.74
CA ALA A 17 -15.73 3.80 0.33
C ALA A 17 -14.91 5.06 0.57
N ALA A 18 -14.44 5.71 -0.50
CA ALA A 18 -13.67 6.95 -0.39
C ALA A 18 -14.48 8.06 0.27
N GLN A 19 -15.75 8.22 -0.10
CA GLN A 19 -16.61 9.21 0.52
C GLN A 19 -16.79 9.00 2.01
N PHE A 20 -16.88 7.76 2.45
CA PHE A 20 -16.95 7.46 3.89
C PHE A 20 -15.71 7.99 4.62
N TYR A 21 -14.53 7.69 4.09
CA TYR A 21 -13.30 8.14 4.73
C TYR A 21 -13.10 9.65 4.66
N GLU A 22 -13.58 10.30 3.61
CA GLU A 22 -13.54 11.76 3.51
C GLU A 22 -14.54 12.44 4.44
N GLN A 23 -15.81 12.02 4.36
CA GLN A 23 -16.90 12.76 5.01
C GLN A 23 -17.07 12.40 6.47
N VAL A 24 -16.88 11.14 6.83
CA VAL A 24 -17.07 10.66 8.19
C VAL A 24 -15.76 10.68 8.98
N MET A 25 -14.69 10.16 8.39
CA MET A 25 -13.40 10.07 9.08
C MET A 25 -12.52 11.30 8.89
N GLY A 26 -12.87 12.19 7.98
CA GLY A 26 -12.14 13.44 7.80
C GLY A 26 -10.82 13.35 7.07
N LEU A 27 -10.56 12.27 6.34
CA LEU A 27 -9.35 12.14 5.56
C LEU A 27 -9.41 13.05 4.32
N LYS A 28 -8.25 13.41 3.80
CA LYS A 28 -8.14 14.21 2.59
C LYS A 28 -7.85 13.33 1.40
N ARG A 29 -8.59 13.55 0.32
CA ARG A 29 -8.33 12.87 -0.95
C ARG A 29 -7.08 13.48 -1.60
N VAL A 30 -6.17 12.63 -2.04
CA VAL A 30 -4.95 13.06 -2.74
C VAL A 30 -5.27 13.15 -4.22
N THR A 31 -5.14 14.36 -4.79
CA THR A 31 -5.44 14.60 -6.20
C THR A 31 -4.19 14.51 -7.08
N ASP A 32 -3.00 14.79 -6.52
CA ASP A 32 -1.73 14.67 -7.23
C ASP A 32 -1.03 13.38 -6.80
N LYS A 33 -1.10 12.39 -7.65
CA LYS A 33 -0.48 11.08 -7.40
C LYS A 33 0.90 10.94 -8.01
N GLY A 34 1.45 12.02 -8.57
CA GLY A 34 2.76 12.00 -9.22
C GLY A 34 2.78 11.03 -10.39
N ASP A 35 3.79 10.17 -10.41
CA ASP A 35 3.94 9.15 -11.45
C ASP A 35 3.08 7.91 -11.23
N MET A 36 2.33 7.83 -10.14
CA MET A 36 1.45 6.70 -9.89
C MET A 36 0.21 6.80 -10.77
N THR A 37 0.09 5.85 -11.67
CA THR A 37 -1.07 5.69 -12.52
C THR A 37 -1.92 4.55 -12.01
N GLY A 38 -3.17 4.50 -12.44
CA GLY A 38 -4.09 3.44 -12.07
C GLY A 38 -5.35 3.97 -11.46
N SER A 39 -6.24 3.06 -11.10
CA SER A 39 -7.59 3.38 -10.67
C SER A 39 -7.75 3.45 -9.15
N SER A 40 -6.68 3.35 -8.39
CA SER A 40 -6.75 3.48 -6.93
C SER A 40 -7.05 4.93 -6.53
N ILE A 41 -7.90 5.09 -5.53
CA ILE A 41 -8.18 6.39 -4.91
C ILE A 41 -7.32 6.48 -3.66
N PHE A 42 -6.54 7.56 -3.53
CA PHE A 42 -5.67 7.78 -2.38
C PHE A 42 -6.24 8.85 -1.46
N LEU A 43 -6.25 8.54 -0.16
CA LEU A 43 -6.64 9.47 0.90
C LEU A 43 -5.54 9.45 1.97
N THR A 44 -5.50 10.47 2.82
CA THR A 44 -4.46 10.54 3.86
C THR A 44 -4.93 11.33 5.06
N ASP A 45 -4.37 10.97 6.22
CA ASP A 45 -4.42 11.77 7.46
C ASP A 45 -3.15 12.62 7.64
N GLY A 46 -2.26 12.62 6.65
CA GLY A 46 -0.96 13.28 6.72
C GLY A 46 0.19 12.36 7.09
N PHE A 47 -0.11 11.17 7.61
CA PHE A 47 0.90 10.21 8.07
C PHE A 47 0.87 8.90 7.29
N ILE A 48 -0.31 8.43 6.93
CA ILE A 48 -0.51 7.16 6.23
C ILE A 48 -1.25 7.42 4.93
N ALA A 49 -0.85 6.72 3.88
CA ALA A 49 -1.55 6.72 2.61
C ALA A 49 -2.54 5.56 2.60
N LEU A 50 -3.83 5.87 2.58
CA LEU A 50 -4.88 4.89 2.43
C LEU A 50 -5.27 4.83 0.95
N ALA A 51 -5.17 3.65 0.35
CA ALA A 51 -5.60 3.43 -1.01
C ALA A 51 -6.89 2.63 -1.04
N ILE A 52 -7.84 3.07 -1.85
CA ILE A 52 -9.02 2.28 -2.18
C ILE A 52 -8.80 1.72 -3.58
N VAL A 53 -8.57 0.41 -3.63
CA VAL A 53 -8.21 -0.31 -4.85
C VAL A 53 -9.47 -0.94 -5.43
N PRO A 54 -9.64 -0.95 -6.76
CA PRO A 54 -10.82 -1.59 -7.33
C PRO A 54 -10.81 -3.09 -7.09
N ALA A 55 -11.91 -3.62 -6.59
CA ALA A 55 -12.10 -5.05 -6.42
C ALA A 55 -12.59 -5.68 -7.72
N ARG A 56 -12.30 -6.96 -7.90
CA ARG A 56 -12.88 -7.71 -9.01
C ARG A 56 -14.37 -7.88 -8.77
N GLU A 57 -15.16 -7.83 -9.85
CA GLU A 57 -16.60 -7.96 -9.75
C GLU A 57 -17.05 -9.31 -9.21
N ASP A 58 -16.27 -10.36 -9.48
CA ASP A 58 -16.56 -11.73 -9.04
C ASP A 58 -16.06 -12.03 -7.63
N ALA A 59 -15.51 -11.04 -6.92
CA ALA A 59 -15.03 -11.24 -5.55
C ALA A 59 -16.20 -11.54 -4.61
N GLU A 60 -15.97 -12.44 -3.65
CA GLU A 60 -17.00 -12.84 -2.70
C GLU A 60 -17.32 -11.73 -1.69
N GLN A 61 -16.33 -10.92 -1.35
CA GLN A 61 -16.50 -9.81 -0.42
C GLN A 61 -16.62 -8.50 -1.18
N ASP A 62 -17.39 -7.56 -0.63
CA ASP A 62 -17.54 -6.23 -1.20
C ASP A 62 -16.37 -5.31 -0.84
N VAL A 63 -15.78 -5.49 0.35
CA VAL A 63 -14.65 -4.70 0.86
C VAL A 63 -13.77 -5.62 1.70
N TRP A 64 -12.44 -5.51 1.52
CA TRP A 64 -11.49 -6.24 2.36
C TRP A 64 -10.13 -5.53 2.39
N LEU A 65 -9.35 -5.82 3.44
CA LEU A 65 -7.96 -5.37 3.53
C LEU A 65 -7.11 -6.16 2.52
N ASP A 66 -6.45 -5.46 1.62
CA ASP A 66 -5.65 -6.08 0.58
C ASP A 66 -4.17 -6.21 0.99
N HIS A 67 -3.57 -5.11 1.37
CA HIS A 67 -2.16 -5.12 1.77
C HIS A 67 -1.83 -3.94 2.67
N ILE A 68 -0.67 -4.05 3.33
CA ILE A 68 -0.07 -2.94 4.07
C ILE A 68 1.29 -2.63 3.47
N GLY A 69 1.71 -1.38 3.59
CA GLY A 69 2.95 -0.92 2.99
C GLY A 69 3.90 -0.32 4.00
N PHE A 70 5.17 -0.55 3.76
CA PHE A 70 6.25 -0.08 4.61
C PHE A 70 7.20 0.81 3.83
N ILE A 71 7.66 1.88 4.46
CA ILE A 71 8.86 2.57 4.01
C ILE A 71 10.01 2.01 4.82
N VAL A 72 11.03 1.49 4.12
CA VAL A 72 12.21 0.91 4.75
C VAL A 72 13.43 1.73 4.38
N ASP A 73 14.29 1.96 5.36
CA ASP A 73 15.46 2.82 5.17
C ASP A 73 16.50 2.16 4.24
N ASP A 74 16.66 0.86 4.35
CA ASP A 74 17.56 0.07 3.51
C ASP A 74 16.75 -0.94 2.71
N SER A 75 16.24 -0.52 1.56
CA SER A 75 15.38 -1.34 0.71
C SER A 75 16.10 -2.57 0.16
N GLU A 76 17.37 -2.43 -0.23
CA GLU A 76 18.14 -3.55 -0.76
C GLU A 76 18.45 -4.57 0.33
N GLY A 77 18.86 -4.10 1.52
CA GLY A 77 19.12 -4.99 2.65
C GLY A 77 17.86 -5.72 3.09
N MET A 78 16.72 -5.03 3.10
CA MET A 78 15.44 -5.66 3.41
C MET A 78 15.08 -6.74 2.39
N PHE A 79 15.31 -6.46 1.11
CA PHE A 79 15.06 -7.43 0.03
C PHE A 79 15.84 -8.72 0.28
N GLU A 80 17.14 -8.60 0.58
CA GLU A 80 17.98 -9.77 0.86
C GLU A 80 17.54 -10.52 2.11
N THR A 81 17.16 -9.79 3.15
CA THR A 81 16.64 -10.39 4.38
C THR A 81 15.36 -11.19 4.10
N LEU A 82 14.44 -10.62 3.35
CA LEU A 82 13.16 -11.27 3.05
C LEU A 82 13.35 -12.53 2.19
N LYS A 83 14.28 -12.49 1.25
CA LYS A 83 14.57 -13.66 0.41
C LYS A 83 15.10 -14.85 1.19
N GLN A 84 15.69 -14.63 2.35
CA GLN A 84 16.22 -15.70 3.19
C GLN A 84 15.17 -16.38 4.05
N HIS A 85 13.96 -15.79 4.15
CA HIS A 85 12.89 -16.38 4.94
C HIS A 85 12.05 -17.33 4.09
N GLN A 86 11.97 -18.59 4.49
CA GLN A 86 11.21 -19.61 3.78
C GLN A 86 9.71 -19.31 3.75
N GLU A 87 9.24 -18.54 4.71
CA GLU A 87 7.82 -18.21 4.87
C GLU A 87 7.40 -17.00 4.05
N VAL A 88 8.29 -16.44 3.24
CA VAL A 88 8.06 -15.22 2.49
C VAL A 88 8.28 -15.48 1.01
N ASP A 89 7.34 -15.01 0.20
CA ASP A 89 7.45 -15.04 -1.26
C ASP A 89 7.67 -13.61 -1.76
N VAL A 90 8.84 -13.36 -2.34
CA VAL A 90 9.19 -12.06 -2.90
C VAL A 90 8.94 -12.11 -4.40
N PHE A 91 7.97 -11.32 -4.87
CA PHE A 91 7.48 -11.40 -6.24
C PHE A 91 8.43 -10.80 -7.27
N THR A 92 9.41 -10.01 -6.85
CA THR A 92 10.37 -9.39 -7.76
C THR A 92 11.73 -10.08 -7.65
N ARG A 93 12.49 -10.07 -8.75
CA ARG A 93 13.82 -10.70 -8.79
C ARG A 93 14.93 -9.78 -8.31
N GLU A 94 14.72 -8.48 -8.35
CA GLU A 94 15.72 -7.48 -8.03
C GLU A 94 15.17 -6.48 -7.03
N PRO A 95 16.00 -5.98 -6.11
CA PRO A 95 15.56 -4.92 -5.21
C PRO A 95 15.29 -3.66 -6.02
N LYS A 96 14.09 -3.15 -5.89
CA LYS A 96 13.65 -1.91 -6.54
C LYS A 96 13.22 -0.93 -5.47
N PRO A 97 13.04 0.36 -5.82
CA PRO A 97 12.47 1.31 -4.87
C PRO A 97 11.09 0.90 -4.33
N PHE A 98 10.44 -0.03 -5.02
CA PHE A 98 9.14 -0.57 -4.62
C PHE A 98 9.02 -2.02 -5.05
N TYR A 99 8.64 -2.91 -4.14
CA TYR A 99 8.38 -4.30 -4.48
C TYR A 99 7.32 -4.90 -3.55
N LYS A 100 6.75 -6.02 -3.98
CA LYS A 100 5.67 -6.71 -3.27
C LYS A 100 6.15 -8.01 -2.67
N VAL A 101 5.62 -8.35 -1.50
CA VAL A 101 5.99 -9.52 -0.73
C VAL A 101 4.73 -10.16 -0.16
N ARG A 102 4.69 -11.48 -0.13
CA ARG A 102 3.63 -12.24 0.54
C ARG A 102 4.22 -13.08 1.66
N ALA A 103 3.79 -12.81 2.89
CA ALA A 103 4.09 -13.67 4.02
C ALA A 103 3.07 -14.80 4.10
N LEU A 104 3.51 -16.01 4.45
CA LEU A 104 2.61 -17.17 4.46
C LEU A 104 1.45 -17.04 5.45
N GLN A 105 1.66 -16.33 6.56
CA GLN A 105 0.65 -16.18 7.60
C GLN A 105 0.31 -14.72 7.86
N GLY A 106 0.33 -13.91 6.82
CA GLY A 106 0.05 -12.48 6.94
C GLY A 106 -0.60 -11.92 5.70
N VAL A 107 -0.89 -10.63 5.74
CA VAL A 107 -1.37 -9.91 4.56
C VAL A 107 -0.19 -9.66 3.61
N ASP A 108 -0.51 -9.42 2.36
CA ASP A 108 0.50 -8.98 1.41
C ASP A 108 1.08 -7.63 1.84
N MET A 109 2.35 -7.41 1.52
CA MET A 109 3.06 -6.21 1.90
C MET A 109 3.66 -5.55 0.68
N ASP A 110 3.61 -4.21 0.65
CA ASP A 110 4.39 -3.39 -0.26
C ASP A 110 5.59 -2.85 0.49
N ILE A 111 6.76 -2.90 -0.13
CA ILE A 111 8.00 -2.37 0.44
C ILE A 111 8.47 -1.23 -0.46
N ALA A 112 8.67 -0.06 0.12
CA ALA A 112 9.11 1.12 -0.62
C ALA A 112 10.32 1.75 0.06
N SER A 113 11.23 2.29 -0.76
CA SER A 113 12.31 3.14 -0.26
C SER A 113 11.77 4.52 0.11
N PRO A 114 12.48 5.29 0.95
CA PRO A 114 12.00 6.62 1.36
C PRO A 114 11.78 7.58 0.19
N ASP A 115 12.58 7.49 -0.85
CA ASP A 115 12.46 8.39 -2.01
C ASP A 115 11.31 8.03 -2.94
N ARG A 116 10.79 6.82 -2.84
CA ARG A 116 9.62 6.43 -3.62
C ARG A 116 8.32 6.73 -2.85
N GLY A 117 8.18 6.24 -1.64
CA GLY A 117 7.02 6.48 -0.78
C GLY A 117 5.66 6.24 -1.42
N TRP A 118 4.65 6.97 -0.92
CA TRP A 118 3.28 6.98 -1.43
C TRP A 118 2.76 8.40 -1.56
N PRO A 119 1.76 8.65 -2.45
CA PRO A 119 1.22 10.00 -2.63
C PRO A 119 0.66 10.60 -1.35
N GLY A 120 0.92 11.88 -1.14
CA GLY A 120 0.29 12.66 -0.09
C GLY A 120 0.92 12.55 1.29
N ILE A 121 1.99 11.78 1.46
CA ILE A 121 2.63 11.61 2.76
C ILE A 121 4.15 11.84 2.68
N ALA A 122 4.73 12.14 3.84
CA ALA A 122 6.18 12.19 3.98
C ALA A 122 6.74 10.80 4.32
N ALA A 123 8.02 10.60 4.02
CA ALA A 123 8.68 9.32 4.27
C ALA A 123 8.88 9.03 5.76
N ASP A 124 8.99 10.06 6.55
CA ASP A 124 9.10 9.97 7.99
C ASP A 124 7.70 10.02 8.64
#